data_982cdac25e27d6c3c122d0597ffa79ca
#
_entry.id   982cdac25e27d6c3c122d0597ffa79ca
#
_cell.length_a   1.000
_cell.length_b   1.000
_cell.length_c   1.000
_cell.angle_alpha   90.00
_cell.angle_beta   90.00
_cell.angle_gamma   90.00
#
_symmetry.space_group_name_H-M   'P 1'
#
loop_
_entity.id
_entity.type
_entity.pdbx_description
1 polymer ?
#
loop_
_entity_poly.entity_id
_entity_poly.type
_entity_poly.pdbx_seq_one_letter_code
_entity_poly.pdbx_strand_id
1 'polypeptide(L)'
;RGEPITVNYAKTRMVWEPVVEVTQIKGDSETHPSLSPEDEFAGFEPYSFYLQKTPEAHTAGEGDFVRSALKRGLEIEQSIGANPYKFGFIGSTDSHTGLSTAEENNFWGKFAHDSTPETKRKDIIGGTKASGWNMSASGLAAVWADENTRLGIYSAFKRREVYATSGPRIRVRLFAGWNFDSAALEGENFATYGYQQGVPMGGDLNQADDENSKVQLLIRATKDPIGANLDRVQVVKGWLDSKGKSHEKVFDVVWSDNRTPDPQGKLPQVGDTVNHEYAHYENTIGSTELQTLWTDDSFKPEQRAFYYVRVLEIPTPRHSLYDSIALQIDPPKEGPATIQERAYTSPVWYTPK
;
A
#
# COMPACT_ATOMS: atom_id res chain seq x y z
N ARG A 1 6.49 -29.53 -4.27
CA ARG A 1 5.27 -28.71 -4.24
C ARG A 1 4.21 -29.51 -3.54
N GLY A 2 3.57 -28.93 -2.50
CA GLY A 2 2.65 -29.64 -1.63
C GLY A 2 3.21 -30.03 -0.26
N GLU A 3 4.53 -29.94 -0.06
CA GLU A 3 5.13 -30.15 1.24
C GLU A 3 4.89 -28.96 2.16
N PRO A 4 4.60 -29.19 3.46
CA PRO A 4 4.45 -28.11 4.45
C PRO A 4 5.70 -27.25 4.56
N ILE A 5 5.53 -25.95 4.84
CA ILE A 5 6.65 -25.04 5.07
C ILE A 5 7.37 -25.46 6.36
N THR A 6 8.67 -25.71 6.27
CA THR A 6 9.52 -26.02 7.42
C THR A 6 10.06 -24.76 8.10
N VAL A 7 10.43 -24.86 9.37
CA VAL A 7 11.07 -23.77 10.14
C VAL A 7 12.33 -23.25 9.42
N ASN A 8 13.17 -24.15 8.90
CA ASN A 8 14.39 -23.78 8.19
C ASN A 8 14.07 -23.01 6.91
N TYR A 9 13.10 -23.45 6.12
CA TYR A 9 12.67 -22.74 4.93
C TYR A 9 12.12 -21.36 5.26
N ALA A 10 11.25 -21.25 6.29
CA ALA A 10 10.70 -19.97 6.73
C ALA A 10 11.80 -18.99 7.16
N LYS A 11 12.76 -19.44 7.99
CA LYS A 11 13.91 -18.63 8.40
C LYS A 11 14.80 -18.21 7.23
N THR A 12 15.01 -19.07 6.25
CA THR A 12 15.79 -18.74 5.04
C THR A 12 15.08 -17.63 4.25
N ARG A 13 13.77 -17.72 4.07
CA ARG A 13 12.98 -16.66 3.41
C ARG A 13 13.07 -15.31 4.13
N MET A 14 12.93 -15.30 5.45
CA MET A 14 13.04 -14.07 6.25
C MET A 14 14.39 -13.35 6.03
N VAL A 15 15.46 -14.09 5.77
CA VAL A 15 16.81 -13.53 5.52
C VAL A 15 16.93 -12.98 4.09
N TRP A 16 16.46 -13.73 3.10
CA TRP A 16 16.72 -13.44 1.69
C TRP A 16 15.61 -12.69 0.99
N GLU A 17 14.39 -12.74 1.54
CA GLU A 17 13.21 -12.08 1.01
C GLU A 17 12.64 -11.07 2.05
N PRO A 18 13.40 -10.02 2.43
CA PRO A 18 12.96 -9.08 3.47
C PRO A 18 11.84 -8.13 3.01
N VAL A 19 11.62 -7.99 1.71
CA VAL A 19 10.63 -7.09 1.12
C VAL A 19 9.82 -7.79 0.03
N VAL A 20 8.61 -7.26 -0.20
CA VAL A 20 7.71 -7.66 -1.29
C VAL A 20 7.25 -6.42 -2.05
N GLU A 21 7.13 -6.55 -3.36
CA GLU A 21 6.59 -5.52 -4.22
C GLU A 21 5.06 -5.58 -4.18
N VAL A 22 4.40 -4.47 -3.74
CA VAL A 22 2.94 -4.41 -3.64
C VAL A 22 2.29 -3.70 -4.82
N THR A 23 3.04 -2.89 -5.56
CA THR A 23 2.52 -2.16 -6.72
C THR A 23 3.60 -1.93 -7.77
N GLN A 24 3.24 -2.09 -9.03
CA GLN A 24 4.09 -1.91 -10.19
C GLN A 24 3.24 -1.82 -11.48
N ILE A 25 3.84 -1.73 -12.65
CA ILE A 25 3.15 -1.52 -13.94
C ILE A 25 2.06 -2.57 -14.25
N LYS A 26 2.18 -3.79 -13.72
CA LYS A 26 1.15 -4.84 -13.85
C LYS A 26 0.10 -4.79 -12.74
N GLY A 27 -0.08 -3.61 -12.14
CA GLY A 27 -1.12 -3.34 -11.17
C GLY A 27 -0.68 -3.51 -9.72
N ASP A 28 -1.66 -3.41 -8.84
CA ASP A 28 -1.50 -3.48 -7.40
C ASP A 28 -1.74 -4.90 -6.89
N SER A 29 -0.89 -5.34 -5.98
CA SER A 29 -0.93 -6.67 -5.36
C SER A 29 -1.22 -6.62 -3.86
N GLU A 30 -1.68 -5.48 -3.31
CA GLU A 30 -2.05 -5.40 -1.90
C GLU A 30 -3.16 -6.39 -1.58
N THR A 31 -4.30 -6.24 -2.23
CA THR A 31 -5.45 -7.13 -2.09
C THR A 31 -6.39 -7.04 -3.31
N HIS A 32 -7.49 -7.78 -3.29
CA HIS A 32 -8.50 -7.79 -4.34
C HIS A 32 -9.91 -7.75 -3.72
N PRO A 33 -10.94 -7.12 -4.37
CA PRO A 33 -12.29 -7.04 -3.83
C PRO A 33 -12.92 -8.39 -3.49
N SER A 34 -12.61 -9.45 -4.23
CA SER A 34 -13.10 -10.81 -3.92
C SER A 34 -12.47 -11.42 -2.68
N LEU A 35 -11.32 -10.93 -2.22
CA LEU A 35 -10.59 -11.41 -1.04
C LEU A 35 -10.79 -10.50 0.18
N SER A 36 -11.14 -9.24 -0.06
CA SER A 36 -11.38 -8.20 0.95
C SER A 36 -12.66 -7.42 0.62
N PRO A 37 -13.84 -8.07 0.66
CA PRO A 37 -15.10 -7.46 0.20
C PRO A 37 -15.58 -6.28 1.06
N GLU A 38 -15.12 -6.18 2.30
CA GLU A 38 -15.43 -5.07 3.21
C GLU A 38 -14.47 -3.86 3.05
N ASP A 39 -13.44 -3.98 2.20
CA ASP A 39 -12.48 -2.91 1.92
C ASP A 39 -12.91 -2.12 0.67
N GLU A 40 -13.41 -0.90 0.88
CA GLU A 40 -13.86 -0.01 -0.21
C GLU A 40 -12.76 0.27 -1.25
N PHE A 41 -11.49 0.21 -0.84
CA PHE A 41 -10.34 0.53 -1.68
C PHE A 41 -9.53 -0.69 -2.15
N ALA A 42 -10.10 -1.90 -2.02
CA ALA A 42 -9.46 -3.14 -2.46
C ALA A 42 -9.30 -3.26 -3.99
N GLY A 43 -10.06 -2.49 -4.76
CA GLY A 43 -10.09 -2.52 -6.23
C GLY A 43 -9.13 -1.56 -6.91
N PHE A 44 -8.00 -1.24 -6.30
CA PHE A 44 -7.03 -0.32 -6.89
C PHE A 44 -6.21 -0.99 -7.98
N GLU A 45 -6.26 -0.44 -9.21
CA GLU A 45 -5.44 -0.84 -10.36
C GLU A 45 -5.27 -2.36 -10.54
N PRO A 46 -6.36 -3.18 -10.57
CA PRO A 46 -6.22 -4.61 -10.74
C PRO A 46 -5.78 -4.93 -12.16
N TYR A 47 -4.73 -5.75 -12.31
CA TYR A 47 -4.36 -6.27 -13.62
C TYR A 47 -5.25 -7.46 -13.97
N SER A 48 -6.04 -7.32 -15.04
CA SER A 48 -7.16 -8.23 -15.33
C SER A 48 -6.79 -9.51 -16.10
N PHE A 49 -5.50 -9.76 -16.37
CA PHE A 49 -5.09 -10.88 -17.23
C PHE A 49 -3.95 -11.69 -16.64
N TYR A 50 -3.91 -12.99 -16.95
CA TYR A 50 -2.70 -13.78 -16.74
C TYR A 50 -1.62 -13.38 -17.74
N LEU A 51 -0.36 -13.32 -17.28
CA LEU A 51 0.82 -13.08 -18.13
C LEU A 51 1.19 -14.36 -18.90
N GLN A 52 0.40 -14.66 -19.91
CA GLN A 52 0.59 -15.85 -20.73
C GLN A 52 0.26 -15.58 -22.20
N LYS A 53 0.70 -16.46 -23.10
CA LYS A 53 0.56 -16.29 -24.54
C LYS A 53 -0.90 -16.28 -25.04
N THR A 54 -1.78 -16.98 -24.33
CA THR A 54 -3.23 -16.96 -24.62
C THR A 54 -3.92 -16.03 -23.64
N PRO A 55 -4.72 -15.06 -24.12
CA PRO A 55 -5.41 -14.15 -23.20
C PRO A 55 -6.42 -14.91 -22.36
N GLU A 56 -6.27 -14.81 -21.05
CA GLU A 56 -7.19 -15.40 -20.09
C GLU A 56 -7.40 -14.40 -18.96
N ALA A 57 -8.65 -14.20 -18.59
CA ALA A 57 -8.98 -13.33 -17.45
C ALA A 57 -8.38 -13.88 -16.15
N HIS A 58 -7.75 -13.03 -15.37
CA HIS A 58 -7.21 -13.39 -14.07
C HIS A 58 -8.37 -13.67 -13.08
N THR A 59 -8.29 -14.79 -12.40
CA THR A 59 -9.14 -15.10 -11.25
C THR A 59 -8.31 -14.97 -9.99
N ALA A 60 -8.63 -13.96 -9.17
CA ALA A 60 -7.88 -13.67 -7.96
C ALA A 60 -7.94 -14.80 -6.94
N GLY A 61 -6.79 -15.28 -6.52
CA GLY A 61 -6.63 -16.29 -5.48
C GLY A 61 -5.85 -15.73 -4.28
N GLU A 62 -6.00 -16.37 -3.12
CA GLU A 62 -5.28 -15.96 -1.89
C GLU A 62 -3.75 -16.00 -2.05
N GLY A 63 -3.22 -16.77 -2.98
CA GLY A 63 -1.79 -16.87 -3.26
C GLY A 63 -1.23 -15.71 -4.07
N ASP A 64 -2.08 -14.84 -4.62
CA ASP A 64 -1.69 -13.80 -5.57
C ASP A 64 -1.50 -12.43 -4.91
N PHE A 65 -1.96 -12.25 -3.66
CA PHE A 65 -2.01 -10.95 -2.99
C PHE A 65 -1.28 -10.92 -1.65
N VAL A 66 -0.64 -9.79 -1.39
CA VAL A 66 0.25 -9.61 -0.24
C VAL A 66 -0.50 -9.68 1.08
N ARG A 67 -1.68 -9.04 1.21
CA ARG A 67 -2.48 -9.09 2.46
C ARG A 67 -2.85 -10.51 2.85
N SER A 68 -3.21 -11.35 1.88
CA SER A 68 -3.46 -12.77 2.10
C SER A 68 -2.19 -13.51 2.55
N ALA A 69 -1.03 -13.17 1.97
CA ALA A 69 0.25 -13.74 2.41
C ALA A 69 0.59 -13.34 3.86
N LEU A 70 0.33 -12.08 4.28
CA LEU A 70 0.54 -11.66 5.67
C LEU A 70 -0.35 -12.45 6.64
N LYS A 71 -1.64 -12.63 6.33
CA LYS A 71 -2.56 -13.45 7.14
C LYS A 71 -2.07 -14.89 7.25
N ARG A 72 -1.69 -15.50 6.14
CA ARG A 72 -1.10 -16.85 6.12
C ARG A 72 0.21 -16.92 6.92
N GLY A 73 0.98 -15.84 6.92
CA GLY A 73 2.20 -15.72 7.73
C GLY A 73 1.93 -15.87 9.23
N LEU A 74 0.85 -15.27 9.74
CA LEU A 74 0.42 -15.43 11.14
C LEU A 74 0.04 -16.88 11.46
N GLU A 75 -0.69 -17.55 10.55
CA GLU A 75 -1.09 -18.96 10.71
C GLU A 75 0.12 -19.90 10.72
N ILE A 76 1.08 -19.67 9.81
CA ILE A 76 2.33 -20.43 9.77
C ILE A 76 3.14 -20.19 11.04
N GLU A 77 3.29 -18.94 11.48
CA GLU A 77 4.03 -18.61 12.72
C GLU A 77 3.41 -19.29 13.94
N GLN A 78 2.09 -19.37 14.03
CA GLN A 78 1.41 -20.11 15.10
C GLN A 78 1.74 -21.61 15.05
N SER A 79 1.86 -22.18 13.86
CA SER A 79 2.08 -23.61 13.66
C SER A 79 3.52 -24.04 13.88
N ILE A 80 4.50 -23.25 13.38
CA ILE A 80 5.92 -23.65 13.35
C ILE A 80 6.87 -22.68 14.07
N GLY A 81 6.37 -21.58 14.64
CA GLY A 81 7.19 -20.59 15.36
C GLY A 81 8.04 -19.69 14.46
N ALA A 82 7.75 -19.60 13.16
CA ALA A 82 8.44 -18.72 12.21
C ALA A 82 7.48 -18.23 11.13
N ASN A 83 7.52 -16.93 10.83
CA ASN A 83 6.67 -16.31 9.80
C ASN A 83 7.49 -16.02 8.53
N PRO A 84 7.32 -16.79 7.44
CA PRO A 84 8.07 -16.57 6.20
C PRO A 84 7.66 -15.32 5.44
N TYR A 85 6.62 -14.63 5.86
CA TYR A 85 5.99 -13.50 5.17
C TYR A 85 6.03 -12.20 5.98
N LYS A 86 6.98 -12.06 6.90
CA LYS A 86 7.27 -10.77 7.55
C LYS A 86 8.01 -9.85 6.58
N PHE A 87 7.29 -9.37 5.58
CA PHE A 87 7.83 -8.48 4.55
C PHE A 87 7.80 -7.02 4.95
N GLY A 88 8.77 -6.23 4.42
CA GLY A 88 8.59 -4.81 4.16
C GLY A 88 7.93 -4.61 2.79
N PHE A 89 7.21 -3.52 2.62
CA PHE A 89 6.51 -3.19 1.37
C PHE A 89 7.32 -2.22 0.52
N ILE A 90 7.46 -2.54 -0.76
CA ILE A 90 8.03 -1.63 -1.76
C ILE A 90 7.11 -1.56 -2.98
N GLY A 91 7.24 -0.48 -3.75
CA GLY A 91 6.73 -0.39 -5.11
C GLY A 91 7.89 -0.29 -6.09
N SER A 92 7.63 -0.54 -7.36
CA SER A 92 8.58 -0.28 -8.43
C SER A 92 7.83 -0.01 -9.74
N THR A 93 8.52 0.47 -10.75
CA THR A 93 7.91 0.67 -12.05
C THR A 93 7.75 -0.64 -12.81
N ASP A 94 8.70 -1.55 -12.70
CA ASP A 94 8.83 -2.75 -13.55
C ASP A 94 8.71 -2.43 -15.06
N SER A 95 9.02 -1.20 -15.43
CA SER A 95 9.06 -0.75 -16.81
C SER A 95 10.32 -1.24 -17.48
N HIS A 96 10.19 -1.70 -18.73
CA HIS A 96 11.29 -2.24 -19.52
C HIS A 96 11.79 -1.24 -20.56
N THR A 97 11.78 0.03 -20.20
CA THR A 97 12.35 1.14 -21.00
C THR A 97 13.37 1.91 -20.17
N GLY A 98 14.25 2.67 -20.83
CA GLY A 98 15.11 3.65 -20.17
C GLY A 98 14.39 4.93 -19.75
N LEU A 99 13.08 5.04 -20.03
CA LEU A 99 12.25 6.20 -19.78
C LEU A 99 11.20 5.94 -18.67
N SER A 100 11.51 5.03 -17.76
CA SER A 100 10.61 4.71 -16.64
C SER A 100 10.27 5.94 -15.81
N THR A 101 8.98 6.19 -15.60
CA THR A 101 8.46 7.26 -14.75
C THR A 101 7.36 6.71 -13.87
N ALA A 102 7.05 7.46 -12.82
CA ALA A 102 6.02 7.08 -11.85
C ALA A 102 4.80 8.01 -11.91
N GLU A 103 4.79 8.98 -12.80
CA GLU A 103 3.75 9.99 -12.90
C GLU A 103 2.72 9.62 -13.97
N GLU A 104 1.44 9.76 -13.66
CA GLU A 104 0.32 9.48 -14.55
C GLU A 104 0.35 10.32 -15.84
N ASN A 105 0.70 11.59 -15.74
CA ASN A 105 0.81 12.51 -16.88
C ASN A 105 2.06 12.29 -17.74
N ASN A 106 2.97 11.42 -17.30
CA ASN A 106 4.25 11.14 -17.97
C ASN A 106 4.51 9.64 -18.07
N PHE A 107 3.47 8.84 -18.24
CA PHE A 107 3.59 7.39 -18.33
C PHE A 107 4.02 6.94 -19.74
N TRP A 108 5.18 6.30 -19.82
CA TRP A 108 5.83 5.85 -21.05
C TRP A 108 5.60 4.37 -21.37
N GLY A 109 4.57 3.73 -20.79
CA GLY A 109 4.27 2.34 -21.05
C GLY A 109 5.29 1.36 -20.48
N LYS A 110 5.14 0.09 -20.83
CA LYS A 110 6.02 -0.99 -20.35
C LYS A 110 7.27 -1.18 -21.21
N PHE A 111 7.15 -1.08 -22.52
CA PHE A 111 8.21 -1.30 -23.49
C PHE A 111 8.38 -0.09 -24.42
N ALA A 112 9.51 -0.01 -25.13
CA ALA A 112 9.74 1.06 -26.09
C ALA A 112 8.68 1.12 -27.22
N HIS A 113 8.07 0.00 -27.57
CA HIS A 113 7.06 -0.05 -28.64
C HIS A 113 5.65 0.38 -28.22
N ASP A 114 5.37 0.47 -26.92
CA ASP A 114 4.09 0.96 -26.37
C ASP A 114 4.24 2.27 -25.58
N SER A 115 5.17 3.13 -26.02
CA SER A 115 5.56 4.33 -25.27
C SER A 115 4.86 5.62 -25.69
N THR A 116 3.95 5.59 -26.69
CA THR A 116 3.16 6.75 -27.10
C THR A 116 1.66 6.51 -26.84
N PRO A 117 0.83 7.57 -26.74
CA PRO A 117 -0.62 7.40 -26.57
C PRO A 117 -1.25 6.44 -27.60
N GLU A 118 -0.84 6.52 -28.87
CA GLU A 118 -1.37 5.66 -29.94
C GLU A 118 -0.96 4.20 -29.76
N THR A 119 0.24 3.96 -29.24
CA THR A 119 0.77 2.59 -29.11
C THR A 119 0.35 1.96 -27.79
N LYS A 120 0.24 2.72 -26.70
CA LYS A 120 -0.26 2.23 -25.40
C LYS A 120 -1.68 1.65 -25.49
N ARG A 121 -2.56 2.21 -26.31
CA ARG A 121 -3.93 1.68 -26.47
C ARG A 121 -4.01 0.38 -27.30
N LYS A 122 -2.92 -0.02 -27.96
CA LYS A 122 -2.86 -1.25 -28.73
C LYS A 122 -2.48 -2.43 -27.84
N ASP A 123 -2.72 -3.62 -28.36
CA ASP A 123 -2.29 -4.87 -27.70
C ASP A 123 -0.77 -4.90 -27.54
N ILE A 124 -0.28 -4.96 -26.30
CA ILE A 124 1.14 -4.90 -25.95
C ILE A 124 1.82 -6.23 -26.21
N ILE A 125 1.12 -7.32 -25.92
CA ILE A 125 1.62 -8.69 -26.11
C ILE A 125 0.66 -9.33 -27.11
N GLY A 126 1.12 -9.49 -28.36
CA GLY A 126 0.28 -9.93 -29.46
C GLY A 126 -0.68 -11.07 -29.10
N GLY A 127 -1.98 -10.83 -29.22
CA GLY A 127 -3.04 -11.77 -28.90
C GLY A 127 -3.49 -11.80 -27.44
N THR A 128 -3.02 -10.91 -26.54
CA THR A 128 -3.39 -10.92 -25.11
C THR A 128 -4.57 -10.03 -24.77
N LYS A 129 -5.05 -9.19 -25.67
CA LYS A 129 -6.04 -8.12 -25.43
C LYS A 129 -5.63 -7.10 -24.35
N ALA A 130 -4.50 -7.29 -23.68
CA ALA A 130 -3.97 -6.35 -22.73
C ALA A 130 -3.29 -5.19 -23.49
N SER A 131 -3.71 -3.97 -23.20
CA SER A 131 -3.09 -2.76 -23.70
C SER A 131 -2.32 -2.05 -22.60
N GLY A 132 -1.54 -1.02 -22.93
CA GLY A 132 -0.92 -0.14 -21.93
C GLY A 132 -1.96 0.56 -21.06
N TRP A 133 -3.19 0.69 -21.50
CA TRP A 133 -4.28 1.24 -20.71
C TRP A 133 -4.79 0.31 -19.59
N ASN A 134 -4.51 -0.98 -19.68
CA ASN A 134 -4.76 -1.94 -18.59
C ASN A 134 -3.64 -1.97 -17.56
N MET A 135 -2.55 -1.21 -17.79
CA MET A 135 -1.41 -1.14 -16.89
C MET A 135 -1.49 0.06 -15.97
N SER A 136 -0.83 -0.03 -14.81
CA SER A 136 -0.63 1.08 -13.89
C SER A 136 0.57 1.92 -14.31
N ALA A 137 0.57 3.23 -14.06
CA ALA A 137 1.73 4.05 -14.37
C ALA A 137 2.94 3.60 -13.55
N SER A 138 2.77 3.20 -12.29
CA SER A 138 3.95 2.97 -11.49
C SER A 138 3.77 2.40 -10.10
N GLY A 139 4.95 2.26 -9.48
CA GLY A 139 5.19 2.19 -8.05
C GLY A 139 6.60 2.69 -7.73
N LEU A 140 6.81 3.18 -6.54
CA LEU A 140 8.10 3.61 -6.01
C LEU A 140 8.40 2.91 -4.68
N ALA A 141 9.68 2.59 -4.47
CA ALA A 141 10.20 2.19 -3.17
C ALA A 141 10.70 3.43 -2.42
N ALA A 142 10.21 3.63 -1.21
CA ALA A 142 10.70 4.65 -0.30
C ALA A 142 11.36 4.02 0.92
N VAL A 143 12.39 4.65 1.46
CA VAL A 143 13.15 4.15 2.61
C VAL A 143 13.38 5.24 3.65
N TRP A 144 13.33 4.85 4.92
CA TRP A 144 13.84 5.67 6.02
C TRP A 144 15.23 5.18 6.39
N ALA A 145 16.25 5.88 5.93
CA ALA A 145 17.65 5.56 6.14
C ALA A 145 18.34 6.72 6.86
N ASP A 146 19.36 6.42 7.67
CA ASP A 146 20.16 7.42 8.37
C ASP A 146 20.99 8.24 7.38
N GLU A 147 21.40 7.62 6.27
CA GLU A 147 22.22 8.24 5.24
C GLU A 147 21.76 7.80 3.84
N ASN A 148 21.84 8.70 2.86
CA ASN A 148 21.63 8.38 1.46
C ASN A 148 22.89 7.73 0.86
N THR A 149 23.23 6.56 1.37
CA THR A 149 24.34 5.72 0.90
C THR A 149 23.83 4.33 0.55
N ARG A 150 24.59 3.57 -0.23
CA ARG A 150 24.25 2.16 -0.52
C ARG A 150 24.04 1.35 0.75
N LEU A 151 24.88 1.51 1.76
CA LEU A 151 24.78 0.79 3.02
C LEU A 151 23.57 1.23 3.84
N GLY A 152 23.32 2.55 3.94
CA GLY A 152 22.15 3.09 4.64
C GLY A 152 20.83 2.58 4.04
N ILE A 153 20.70 2.66 2.72
CA ILE A 153 19.53 2.16 1.99
C ILE A 153 19.39 0.63 2.18
N TYR A 154 20.46 -0.15 1.98
CA TYR A 154 20.45 -1.59 2.19
C TYR A 154 20.02 -1.97 3.61
N SER A 155 20.54 -1.26 4.61
CA SER A 155 20.21 -1.49 6.02
C SER A 155 18.73 -1.21 6.30
N ALA A 156 18.15 -0.16 5.70
CA ALA A 156 16.71 0.12 5.81
C ALA A 156 15.85 -1.01 5.18
N PHE A 157 16.24 -1.53 4.02
CA PHE A 157 15.60 -2.71 3.42
C PHE A 157 15.67 -3.93 4.35
N LYS A 158 16.83 -4.18 4.96
CA LYS A 158 17.02 -5.33 5.86
C LYS A 158 16.20 -5.22 7.15
N ARG A 159 16.00 -4.02 7.71
CA ARG A 159 15.09 -3.82 8.85
C ARG A 159 13.64 -3.56 8.43
N ARG A 160 13.35 -3.61 7.13
CA ARG A 160 12.00 -3.42 6.57
C ARG A 160 11.42 -2.01 6.84
N GLU A 161 12.26 -1.05 7.13
CA GLU A 161 11.87 0.35 7.35
C GLU A 161 11.74 1.07 6.00
N VAL A 162 10.84 0.54 5.20
CA VAL A 162 10.55 0.90 3.82
C VAL A 162 9.05 0.99 3.62
N TYR A 163 8.64 1.68 2.56
CA TYR A 163 7.23 1.74 2.18
C TYR A 163 7.09 1.90 0.67
N ALA A 164 5.91 1.55 0.15
CA ALA A 164 5.56 1.71 -1.25
C ALA A 164 4.73 2.98 -1.46
N THR A 165 4.87 3.58 -2.63
CA THR A 165 3.86 4.50 -3.18
C THR A 165 3.46 4.03 -4.57
N SER A 166 2.28 4.42 -5.03
CA SER A 166 1.80 4.12 -6.38
C SER A 166 2.30 5.12 -7.45
N GLY A 167 3.13 6.10 -7.06
CA GLY A 167 3.71 7.08 -7.97
C GLY A 167 4.14 8.36 -7.27
N PRO A 168 3.23 9.07 -6.57
CA PRO A 168 3.57 10.29 -5.83
C PRO A 168 4.56 10.01 -4.71
N ARG A 169 5.39 11.01 -4.40
CA ARG A 169 6.37 10.96 -3.31
C ARG A 169 5.73 11.31 -1.96
N ILE A 170 4.59 10.68 -1.66
CA ILE A 170 3.94 10.76 -0.34
C ILE A 170 4.96 10.34 0.72
N ARG A 171 5.10 11.12 1.77
CA ARG A 171 5.93 10.76 2.92
C ARG A 171 5.06 10.27 4.06
N VAL A 172 5.32 9.07 4.55
CA VAL A 172 4.58 8.48 5.66
C VAL A 172 5.52 7.93 6.72
N ARG A 173 5.24 8.22 7.98
CA ARG A 173 5.86 7.62 9.16
C ARG A 173 4.80 6.86 9.94
N LEU A 174 5.19 5.67 10.39
CA LEU A 174 4.42 4.84 11.29
C LEU A 174 5.33 4.35 12.41
N PHE A 175 4.89 4.57 13.65
CA PHE A 175 5.44 3.93 14.83
C PHE A 175 4.33 3.23 15.60
N ALA A 176 4.62 2.05 16.16
CA ALA A 176 3.72 1.32 17.03
C ALA A 176 4.30 1.24 18.44
N GLY A 177 3.45 1.37 19.44
CA GLY A 177 3.86 1.36 20.86
C GLY A 177 2.68 1.17 21.78
N TRP A 178 2.90 1.45 23.07
CA TRP A 178 1.91 1.21 24.11
C TRP A 178 1.43 2.48 24.84
N ASN A 179 2.29 3.49 24.95
CA ASN A 179 2.06 4.67 25.78
C ASN A 179 2.56 5.93 25.08
N PHE A 180 2.10 6.18 23.85
CA PHE A 180 2.42 7.43 23.16
C PHE A 180 1.64 8.61 23.76
N ASP A 181 2.32 9.75 23.86
CA ASP A 181 1.69 11.02 24.19
C ASP A 181 1.22 11.74 22.90
N SER A 182 -0.03 12.18 22.88
CA SER A 182 -0.58 12.93 21.75
C SER A 182 0.16 14.24 21.48
N ALA A 183 0.84 14.83 22.45
CA ALA A 183 1.70 15.99 22.27
C ALA A 183 2.85 15.74 21.26
N ALA A 184 3.20 14.49 21.00
CA ALA A 184 4.18 14.12 19.98
C ALA A 184 3.72 14.45 18.55
N LEU A 185 2.41 14.58 18.31
CA LEU A 185 1.86 14.97 16.99
C LEU A 185 2.26 16.40 16.62
N GLU A 186 2.27 17.31 17.58
CA GLU A 186 2.59 18.74 17.40
C GLU A 186 4.10 19.01 17.40
N GLY A 187 4.91 18.01 17.79
CA GLY A 187 6.33 18.19 18.05
C GLY A 187 7.22 18.12 16.81
N GLU A 188 8.26 18.98 16.77
CA GLU A 188 9.33 18.92 15.76
C GLU A 188 10.11 17.60 15.79
N ASN A 189 10.09 16.89 16.94
CA ASN A 189 10.86 15.68 17.19
C ASN A 189 10.04 14.39 16.98
N PHE A 190 8.98 14.40 16.16
CA PHE A 190 8.09 13.27 15.90
C PHE A 190 8.83 11.95 15.69
N ALA A 191 9.82 11.92 14.80
CA ALA A 191 10.56 10.70 14.49
C ALA A 191 11.42 10.23 15.69
N THR A 192 12.16 11.15 16.32
CA THR A 192 12.97 10.84 17.50
C THR A 192 12.12 10.26 18.64
N TYR A 193 10.98 10.88 18.90
CA TYR A 193 10.03 10.38 19.89
C TYR A 193 9.51 8.98 19.54
N GLY A 194 9.10 8.78 18.26
CA GLY A 194 8.63 7.49 17.79
C GLY A 194 9.65 6.35 17.96
N TYR A 195 10.92 6.61 17.64
CA TYR A 195 12.01 5.63 17.87
C TYR A 195 12.30 5.36 19.34
N GLN A 196 12.13 6.37 20.21
CA GLN A 196 12.40 6.21 21.66
C GLN A 196 11.27 5.47 22.36
N GLN A 197 10.02 5.63 21.95
CA GLN A 197 8.84 5.13 22.64
C GLN A 197 8.16 3.95 21.97
N GLY A 198 8.61 3.56 20.76
CA GLY A 198 7.98 2.51 19.99
C GLY A 198 8.90 1.86 18.98
N VAL A 199 8.30 1.13 18.04
CA VAL A 199 8.98 0.48 16.92
C VAL A 199 8.50 1.10 15.61
N PRO A 200 9.39 1.35 14.63
CA PRO A 200 9.00 1.88 13.33
C PRO A 200 8.27 0.82 12.48
N MET A 201 7.71 1.26 11.34
CA MET A 201 7.24 0.35 10.31
C MET A 201 8.27 -0.75 10.01
N GLY A 202 7.80 -1.97 9.72
CA GLY A 202 8.64 -3.15 9.51
C GLY A 202 9.10 -3.83 10.80
N GLY A 203 8.92 -3.20 11.96
CA GLY A 203 9.38 -3.70 13.26
C GLY A 203 8.48 -4.74 13.89
N ASP A 204 9.01 -5.37 14.93
CA ASP A 204 8.27 -6.30 15.79
C ASP A 204 7.97 -5.59 17.12
N LEU A 205 6.68 -5.41 17.44
CA LEU A 205 6.22 -4.81 18.69
C LEU A 205 6.28 -5.86 19.80
N ASN A 206 7.09 -5.59 20.81
CA ASN A 206 7.17 -6.43 22.01
C ASN A 206 5.86 -6.34 22.80
N GLN A 207 5.61 -7.38 23.60
CA GLN A 207 4.46 -7.36 24.51
C GLN A 207 4.58 -6.20 25.52
N ALA A 208 3.42 -5.58 25.83
CA ALA A 208 3.35 -4.58 26.87
C ALA A 208 3.66 -5.16 28.26
N ASP A 209 4.16 -4.31 29.14
CA ASP A 209 4.37 -4.68 30.56
C ASP A 209 3.03 -4.74 31.30
N ASP A 210 2.02 -3.97 30.88
CA ASP A 210 0.66 -3.97 31.41
C ASP A 210 -0.30 -4.72 30.48
N GLU A 211 -1.00 -5.73 31.02
CA GLU A 211 -1.98 -6.55 30.27
C GLU A 211 -3.17 -5.76 29.73
N ASN A 212 -3.45 -4.58 30.29
CA ASN A 212 -4.52 -3.71 29.82
C ASN A 212 -4.08 -2.74 28.71
N SER A 213 -2.80 -2.72 28.36
CA SER A 213 -2.28 -1.87 27.31
C SER A 213 -2.89 -2.25 25.95
N LYS A 214 -3.17 -1.24 25.15
CA LYS A 214 -3.64 -1.40 23.78
C LYS A 214 -2.56 -0.93 22.80
N VAL A 215 -2.49 -1.58 21.65
CA VAL A 215 -1.59 -1.12 20.58
C VAL A 215 -2.00 0.30 20.17
N GLN A 216 -1.02 1.17 20.16
CA GLN A 216 -1.14 2.53 19.66
C GLN A 216 -0.27 2.71 18.41
N LEU A 217 -0.81 3.42 17.44
CA LEU A 217 -0.10 3.78 16.21
C LEU A 217 0.02 5.30 16.13
N LEU A 218 1.26 5.78 16.11
CA LEU A 218 1.61 7.17 15.89
C LEU A 218 1.93 7.35 14.40
N ILE A 219 1.10 8.12 13.69
CA ILE A 219 1.11 8.21 12.22
C ILE A 219 1.20 9.66 11.80
N ARG A 220 2.07 9.94 10.81
CA ARG A 220 2.13 11.22 10.10
C ARG A 220 2.32 10.95 8.61
N ALA A 221 1.48 11.55 7.78
CA ALA A 221 1.55 11.49 6.33
C ALA A 221 1.53 12.89 5.75
N THR A 222 2.42 13.16 4.79
CA THR A 222 2.52 14.45 4.09
C THR A 222 2.44 14.17 2.59
N LYS A 223 1.66 14.95 1.86
CA LYS A 223 1.53 14.81 0.40
C LYS A 223 2.86 15.01 -0.33
N ASP A 224 2.92 14.54 -1.57
CA ASP A 224 3.96 14.98 -2.51
C ASP A 224 3.87 16.51 -2.69
N PRO A 225 4.96 17.27 -2.55
CA PRO A 225 4.93 18.73 -2.69
C PRO A 225 4.28 19.23 -3.99
N ILE A 226 4.43 18.49 -5.08
CA ILE A 226 3.86 18.81 -6.41
C ILE A 226 2.62 17.97 -6.76
N GLY A 227 2.24 17.00 -5.90
CA GLY A 227 1.12 16.08 -6.09
C GLY A 227 -0.20 16.57 -5.50
N ALA A 228 -1.13 15.62 -5.41
CA ALA A 228 -2.48 15.86 -4.89
C ALA A 228 -2.50 15.93 -3.36
N ASN A 229 -3.54 16.56 -2.82
CA ASN A 229 -3.82 16.56 -1.39
C ASN A 229 -4.23 15.15 -0.92
N LEU A 230 -4.07 14.88 0.37
CA LEU A 230 -4.44 13.63 1.00
C LEU A 230 -5.95 13.59 1.31
N ASP A 231 -6.59 12.49 0.98
CA ASP A 231 -7.97 12.17 1.35
C ASP A 231 -8.05 11.69 2.81
N ARG A 232 -7.39 10.56 3.09
CA ARG A 232 -7.46 9.88 4.40
C ARG A 232 -6.24 9.00 4.64
N VAL A 233 -6.09 8.62 5.91
CA VAL A 233 -5.19 7.57 6.35
C VAL A 233 -6.01 6.42 6.90
N GLN A 234 -5.68 5.22 6.48
CA GLN A 234 -6.31 3.98 6.93
C GLN A 234 -5.30 3.11 7.66
N VAL A 235 -5.75 2.42 8.69
CA VAL A 235 -5.03 1.31 9.32
C VAL A 235 -5.65 0.00 8.85
N VAL A 236 -4.83 -0.87 8.30
CA VAL A 236 -5.20 -2.25 7.98
C VAL A 236 -4.64 -3.16 9.06
N LYS A 237 -5.54 -3.81 9.80
CA LYS A 237 -5.22 -4.80 10.82
C LYS A 237 -5.52 -6.20 10.31
N GLY A 238 -4.59 -7.13 10.48
CA GLY A 238 -4.84 -8.56 10.38
C GLY A 238 -4.51 -9.25 11.69
N TRP A 239 -5.30 -10.27 12.08
CA TRP A 239 -5.06 -11.01 13.33
C TRP A 239 -5.54 -12.46 13.23
N LEU A 240 -5.07 -13.29 14.17
CA LEU A 240 -5.60 -14.63 14.39
C LEU A 240 -6.58 -14.64 15.57
N ASP A 241 -7.71 -15.31 15.40
CA ASP A 241 -8.60 -15.58 16.52
C ASP A 241 -8.11 -16.78 17.36
N SER A 242 -8.82 -17.08 18.46
CA SER A 242 -8.50 -18.19 19.36
C SER A 242 -8.55 -19.58 18.71
N LYS A 243 -9.14 -19.69 17.51
CA LYS A 243 -9.22 -20.93 16.74
C LYS A 243 -8.12 -21.00 15.67
N GLY A 244 -7.24 -19.99 15.58
CA GLY A 244 -6.17 -19.89 14.60
C GLY A 244 -6.66 -19.47 13.20
N LYS A 245 -7.88 -18.94 13.09
CA LYS A 245 -8.40 -18.39 11.83
C LYS A 245 -7.97 -16.94 11.70
N SER A 246 -7.48 -16.58 10.52
CA SER A 246 -7.10 -15.21 10.21
C SER A 246 -8.29 -14.33 9.86
N HIS A 247 -8.22 -13.09 10.25
CA HIS A 247 -9.19 -12.02 10.02
C HIS A 247 -8.48 -10.77 9.57
N GLU A 248 -9.25 -9.82 9.01
CA GLU A 248 -8.77 -8.48 8.68
C GLU A 248 -9.85 -7.43 8.95
N LYS A 249 -9.41 -6.19 9.16
CA LYS A 249 -10.28 -5.03 9.22
C LYS A 249 -9.51 -3.78 8.79
N VAL A 250 -10.18 -2.91 8.05
CA VAL A 250 -9.70 -1.58 7.67
C VAL A 250 -10.41 -0.53 8.52
N PHE A 251 -9.65 0.44 9.02
CA PHE A 251 -10.15 1.55 9.83
C PHE A 251 -9.72 2.86 9.16
N ASP A 252 -10.67 3.77 8.89
CA ASP A 252 -10.35 5.17 8.63
C ASP A 252 -9.95 5.82 9.96
N VAL A 253 -8.71 6.34 10.08
CA VAL A 253 -8.17 6.80 11.36
C VAL A 253 -7.97 8.31 11.45
N VAL A 254 -7.78 8.96 10.30
CA VAL A 254 -7.80 10.42 10.13
C VAL A 254 -8.08 10.76 8.67
N TRP A 255 -8.79 11.87 8.43
CA TRP A 255 -9.22 12.30 7.10
C TRP A 255 -9.34 13.82 6.99
N SER A 256 -9.43 14.32 5.77
CA SER A 256 -9.59 15.73 5.42
C SER A 256 -11.04 16.19 5.42
N ASP A 257 -11.24 17.51 5.27
CA ASP A 257 -12.51 18.18 4.91
C ASP A 257 -13.67 18.02 5.90
N ASN A 258 -13.39 17.81 7.20
CA ASN A 258 -14.36 17.72 8.29
C ASN A 258 -15.55 16.77 8.00
N ARG A 259 -15.33 15.72 7.21
CA ARG A 259 -16.33 14.70 6.91
C ARG A 259 -16.70 13.93 8.17
N THR A 260 -17.96 13.53 8.27
CA THR A 260 -18.45 12.75 9.41
C THR A 260 -18.85 11.36 8.93
N PRO A 261 -18.32 10.28 9.56
CA PRO A 261 -18.76 8.92 9.26
C PRO A 261 -20.27 8.75 9.47
N ASP A 262 -20.88 7.92 8.66
CA ASP A 262 -22.29 7.58 8.81
C ASP A 262 -22.53 6.70 10.07
N PRO A 263 -23.81 6.37 10.41
CA PRO A 263 -24.12 5.54 11.57
C PRO A 263 -23.53 4.12 11.51
N GLN A 264 -23.10 3.65 10.34
CA GLN A 264 -22.42 2.39 10.12
C GLN A 264 -20.89 2.52 10.24
N GLY A 265 -20.37 3.75 10.44
CA GLY A 265 -18.96 4.07 10.56
C GLY A 265 -18.26 4.24 9.21
N LYS A 266 -18.98 4.31 8.10
CA LYS A 266 -18.43 4.53 6.78
C LYS A 266 -18.19 6.03 6.54
N LEU A 267 -16.94 6.38 6.20
CA LEU A 267 -16.59 7.76 5.85
C LEU A 267 -17.07 8.07 4.42
N PRO A 268 -17.78 9.19 4.19
CA PRO A 268 -18.12 9.65 2.85
C PRO A 268 -16.87 9.86 1.97
N GLN A 269 -17.03 9.77 0.67
CA GLN A 269 -15.95 10.09 -0.28
C GLN A 269 -15.54 11.57 -0.17
N VAL A 270 -14.27 11.86 -0.47
CA VAL A 270 -13.70 13.22 -0.39
C VAL A 270 -14.24 14.15 -1.48
N GLY A 271 -14.83 13.59 -2.52
CA GLY A 271 -15.23 14.32 -3.72
C GLY A 271 -14.23 14.15 -4.85
N ASP A 272 -14.50 14.83 -5.96
CA ASP A 272 -13.67 14.78 -7.17
C ASP A 272 -13.55 16.20 -7.77
N THR A 273 -12.32 16.65 -8.00
CA THR A 273 -12.00 17.95 -8.62
C THR A 273 -11.43 17.78 -10.03
N VAL A 274 -11.44 16.56 -10.58
CA VAL A 274 -10.87 16.28 -11.89
C VAL A 274 -11.73 16.86 -13.01
N ASN A 275 -11.12 17.69 -13.82
CA ASN A 275 -11.68 18.12 -15.10
C ASN A 275 -11.32 17.10 -16.18
N HIS A 276 -12.32 16.34 -16.62
CA HIS A 276 -12.15 15.27 -17.61
C HIS A 276 -11.88 15.79 -19.05
N GLU A 277 -12.17 17.06 -19.33
CA GLU A 277 -11.92 17.65 -20.66
C GLU A 277 -10.44 17.99 -20.85
N TYR A 278 -9.74 18.35 -19.76
CA TYR A 278 -8.36 18.83 -19.82
C TYR A 278 -7.39 17.96 -18.99
N ALA A 279 -7.84 16.86 -18.39
CA ALA A 279 -7.09 16.03 -17.46
C ALA A 279 -6.35 16.87 -16.39
N HIS A 280 -7.07 17.75 -15.73
CA HIS A 280 -6.56 18.62 -14.68
C HIS A 280 -7.35 18.39 -13.39
N TYR A 281 -6.73 18.62 -12.25
CA TYR A 281 -7.38 18.57 -10.93
C TYR A 281 -6.95 19.77 -10.08
N GLU A 282 -7.74 20.07 -9.07
CA GLU A 282 -7.46 21.16 -8.15
C GLU A 282 -7.33 20.65 -6.72
N ASN A 283 -6.34 21.18 -5.99
CA ASN A 283 -6.14 20.91 -4.57
C ASN A 283 -7.05 21.80 -3.68
N THR A 284 -8.34 21.90 -4.04
CA THR A 284 -9.35 22.64 -3.29
C THR A 284 -10.04 21.80 -2.21
N ILE A 285 -9.85 20.49 -2.24
CA ILE A 285 -10.25 19.51 -1.25
C ILE A 285 -9.03 18.73 -0.76
N GLY A 286 -9.19 17.94 0.29
CA GLY A 286 -8.08 17.19 0.86
C GLY A 286 -7.18 18.03 1.77
N SER A 287 -6.16 17.40 2.35
CA SER A 287 -5.20 18.03 3.27
C SER A 287 -3.76 17.83 2.80
N THR A 288 -2.89 18.81 3.08
CA THR A 288 -1.46 18.69 2.80
C THR A 288 -0.73 17.76 3.76
N GLU A 289 -1.27 17.59 4.95
CA GLU A 289 -0.75 16.69 5.99
C GLU A 289 -1.93 16.09 6.77
N LEU A 290 -1.80 14.80 7.12
CA LEU A 290 -2.70 14.11 8.04
C LEU A 290 -1.85 13.41 9.11
N GLN A 291 -2.23 13.55 10.37
CA GLN A 291 -1.54 12.94 11.49
C GLN A 291 -2.50 12.49 12.57
N THR A 292 -2.18 11.41 13.26
CA THR A 292 -3.01 10.88 14.33
C THR A 292 -2.23 9.98 15.28
N LEU A 293 -2.70 9.92 16.51
CA LEU A 293 -2.43 8.85 17.45
C LEU A 293 -3.69 7.99 17.56
N TRP A 294 -3.66 6.82 16.93
CA TRP A 294 -4.77 5.88 16.92
C TRP A 294 -4.53 4.73 17.89
N THR A 295 -5.57 4.31 18.61
CA THR A 295 -5.54 3.19 19.54
C THR A 295 -6.43 2.06 19.04
N ASP A 296 -5.93 0.83 19.02
CA ASP A 296 -6.73 -0.35 18.68
C ASP A 296 -7.58 -0.79 19.88
N ASP A 297 -8.83 -0.32 19.94
CA ASP A 297 -9.78 -0.71 20.99
C ASP A 297 -10.19 -2.19 20.93
N SER A 298 -9.95 -2.85 19.81
CA SER A 298 -10.22 -4.28 19.61
C SER A 298 -9.01 -5.18 19.85
N PHE A 299 -7.90 -4.61 20.30
CA PHE A 299 -6.67 -5.37 20.57
C PHE A 299 -6.87 -6.41 21.68
N LYS A 300 -6.29 -7.58 21.47
CA LYS A 300 -6.26 -8.67 22.43
C LYS A 300 -4.83 -9.19 22.56
N PRO A 301 -4.24 -9.14 23.77
CA PRO A 301 -2.83 -9.46 23.97
C PRO A 301 -2.45 -10.92 23.67
N GLU A 302 -3.42 -11.82 23.64
CA GLU A 302 -3.23 -13.22 23.28
C GLU A 302 -3.26 -13.50 21.77
N GLN A 303 -3.59 -12.50 20.95
CA GLN A 303 -3.75 -12.66 19.50
C GLN A 303 -2.53 -12.13 18.73
N ARG A 304 -1.97 -12.95 17.83
CA ARG A 304 -1.00 -12.47 16.83
C ARG A 304 -1.69 -11.50 15.89
N ALA A 305 -1.00 -10.40 15.57
CA ALA A 305 -1.54 -9.38 14.68
C ALA A 305 -0.44 -8.71 13.86
N PHE A 306 -0.85 -8.10 12.76
CA PHE A 306 -0.07 -7.09 12.04
C PHE A 306 -0.89 -5.84 11.81
N TYR A 307 -0.19 -4.72 11.64
CA TYR A 307 -0.78 -3.43 11.32
C TYR A 307 0.06 -2.75 10.24
N TYR A 308 -0.57 -2.25 9.19
CA TYR A 308 0.08 -1.34 8.28
C TYR A 308 -0.84 -0.16 7.95
N VAL A 309 -0.27 0.90 7.43
CA VAL A 309 -0.97 2.12 7.08
C VAL A 309 -1.10 2.21 5.56
N ARG A 310 -2.28 2.60 5.09
CA ARG A 310 -2.56 3.01 3.73
C ARG A 310 -2.96 4.50 3.74
N VAL A 311 -2.27 5.32 2.95
CA VAL A 311 -2.55 6.74 2.76
C VAL A 311 -3.14 6.93 1.38
N LEU A 312 -4.27 7.61 1.26
CA LEU A 312 -4.94 7.87 -0.02
C LEU A 312 -4.87 9.35 -0.35
N GLU A 313 -4.57 9.68 -1.61
CA GLU A 313 -4.76 11.02 -2.16
C GLU A 313 -6.21 11.25 -2.60
N ILE A 314 -6.58 12.51 -2.88
CA ILE A 314 -7.81 12.83 -3.59
C ILE A 314 -7.73 12.29 -5.04
N PRO A 315 -8.85 12.10 -5.76
CA PRO A 315 -8.82 11.66 -7.15
C PRO A 315 -8.01 12.59 -8.05
N THR A 316 -7.20 11.99 -8.94
CA THR A 316 -6.40 12.66 -9.97
C THR A 316 -6.64 12.01 -11.33
N PRO A 317 -6.32 12.68 -12.46
CA PRO A 317 -6.43 12.08 -13.78
C PRO A 317 -5.51 10.87 -13.93
N ARG A 318 -6.03 9.75 -14.44
CA ARG A 318 -5.25 8.57 -14.77
C ARG A 318 -4.56 8.73 -16.14
N HIS A 319 -3.43 8.06 -16.38
CA HIS A 319 -2.66 8.15 -17.63
C HIS A 319 -3.52 7.91 -18.88
N SER A 320 -4.52 7.03 -18.79
CA SER A 320 -5.44 6.75 -19.90
C SER A 320 -6.34 7.94 -20.27
N LEU A 321 -6.65 8.83 -19.31
CA LEU A 321 -7.36 10.08 -19.60
C LEU A 321 -6.46 11.07 -20.33
N TYR A 322 -5.20 11.24 -19.92
CA TYR A 322 -4.23 12.06 -20.64
C TYR A 322 -4.05 11.59 -22.09
N ASP A 323 -3.91 10.27 -22.29
CA ASP A 323 -3.77 9.68 -23.61
C ASP A 323 -5.03 9.91 -24.49
N SER A 324 -6.22 9.75 -23.91
CA SER A 324 -7.47 9.93 -24.68
C SER A 324 -7.65 11.37 -25.18
N ILE A 325 -7.27 12.34 -24.36
CA ILE A 325 -7.28 13.77 -24.74
C ILE A 325 -6.24 14.03 -25.83
N ALA A 326 -5.03 13.52 -25.69
CA ALA A 326 -3.98 13.67 -26.69
C ALA A 326 -4.38 13.08 -28.05
N LEU A 327 -5.15 11.99 -28.04
CA LEU A 327 -5.66 11.31 -29.24
C LEU A 327 -6.97 11.87 -29.75
N GLN A 328 -7.63 12.77 -29.02
CA GLN A 328 -8.97 13.30 -29.33
C GLN A 328 -10.02 12.19 -29.49
N ILE A 329 -10.03 11.23 -28.56
CA ILE A 329 -10.98 10.10 -28.52
C ILE A 329 -11.61 10.01 -27.13
N ASP A 330 -12.70 9.26 -27.03
CA ASP A 330 -13.31 8.96 -25.72
C ASP A 330 -12.33 8.22 -24.81
N PRO A 331 -12.38 8.47 -23.49
CA PRO A 331 -11.65 7.68 -22.49
C PRO A 331 -11.96 6.18 -22.61
N PRO A 332 -11.08 5.29 -22.15
CA PRO A 332 -11.33 3.86 -22.22
C PRO A 332 -12.62 3.50 -21.48
N LYS A 333 -13.42 2.61 -22.06
CA LYS A 333 -14.64 2.10 -21.42
C LYS A 333 -14.35 1.12 -20.29
N GLU A 334 -13.17 0.50 -20.34
CA GLU A 334 -12.67 -0.44 -19.35
C GLU A 334 -11.60 0.27 -18.53
N GLY A 335 -11.84 0.37 -17.22
CA GLY A 335 -10.97 1.06 -16.27
C GLY A 335 -11.40 2.50 -15.97
N PRO A 336 -10.91 3.04 -14.85
CA PRO A 336 -11.27 4.38 -14.40
C PRO A 336 -10.56 5.48 -15.24
N ALA A 337 -11.21 6.63 -15.37
CA ALA A 337 -10.58 7.84 -15.91
C ALA A 337 -9.75 8.58 -14.85
N THR A 338 -10.03 8.32 -13.58
CA THR A 338 -9.35 8.91 -12.42
C THR A 338 -8.73 7.82 -11.55
N ILE A 339 -7.73 8.19 -10.77
CA ILE A 339 -7.03 7.32 -9.84
C ILE A 339 -6.91 8.01 -8.48
N GLN A 340 -6.99 7.25 -7.38
CA GLN A 340 -6.60 7.72 -6.04
C GLN A 340 -5.26 7.09 -5.68
N GLU A 341 -4.20 7.82 -5.96
CA GLU A 341 -2.85 7.43 -5.65
C GLU A 341 -2.67 7.19 -4.15
N ARG A 342 -1.71 6.35 -3.79
CA ARG A 342 -1.58 5.90 -2.41
C ARG A 342 -0.17 5.53 -1.99
N ALA A 343 -0.01 5.39 -0.68
CA ALA A 343 1.18 4.83 -0.08
C ALA A 343 0.82 3.70 0.89
N TYR A 344 1.72 2.71 1.04
CA TYR A 344 1.56 1.56 1.93
C TYR A 344 2.80 1.40 2.80
N THR A 345 2.67 1.51 4.12
CA THR A 345 3.80 1.25 5.02
C THR A 345 4.08 -0.24 5.15
N SER A 346 5.32 -0.60 5.44
CA SER A 346 5.64 -1.95 5.92
C SER A 346 4.87 -2.26 7.19
N PRO A 347 4.39 -3.51 7.38
CA PRO A 347 3.64 -3.89 8.57
C PRO A 347 4.49 -3.85 9.85
N VAL A 348 3.88 -3.42 10.95
CA VAL A 348 4.36 -3.74 12.30
C VAL A 348 3.71 -5.04 12.76
N TRP A 349 4.48 -5.89 13.42
CA TRP A 349 4.05 -7.20 13.84
C TRP A 349 3.95 -7.30 15.35
N TYR A 350 2.88 -7.91 15.85
CA TYR A 350 2.72 -8.25 17.25
C TYR A 350 2.61 -9.77 17.41
N THR A 351 3.47 -10.31 18.26
CA THR A 351 3.49 -11.72 18.61
C THR A 351 3.35 -11.86 20.13
N PRO A 352 2.28 -12.51 20.66
CA PRO A 352 2.15 -12.79 22.08
C PRO A 352 3.27 -13.73 22.56
N LYS A 353 3.58 -13.70 23.84
CA LYS A 353 4.54 -14.62 24.49
C LYS A 353 4.04 -16.05 24.53
#